data_9e7479765742a76a23953021251352b8
#
_entry.id   9e7479765742a76a23953021251352b8
#
_cell.length_a   1.000
_cell.length_b   1.000
_cell.length_c   1.000
_cell.angle_alpha   90.00
_cell.angle_beta   90.00
_cell.angle_gamma   90.00
#
_symmetry.space_group_name_H-M   'P 1'
#
loop_
_entity.id
_entity.type
_entity.pdbx_description
1 polymer ?
#
loop_
_entity_poly.entity_id
_entity_poly.type
_entity_poly.pdbx_seq_one_letter_code
_entity_poly.pdbx_strand_id
1 'polypeptide(L)'
;VAVIEFARNVLNLKGANSSEFDSNTNYPVVGLIHEWMDSDGGIEKRDENSDLGGTMRLGSQECLLSGNSLTSSLYGQNTIRERHRHRYEVNNHYVDQLESSGLNIVGKSKDKNLVEVVEISEHPWFVGCQFHPEFTSNPREGHPLFKGFIDAAKDQKQSRLGS
;
A
#
# COMPACT_ATOMS: atom_id res chain seq x y z
N VAL A 1 5.72 2.82 4.94
CA VAL A 1 6.47 2.28 6.10
C VAL A 1 6.33 0.77 6.16
N ALA A 2 5.11 0.19 6.19
CA ALA A 2 4.88 -1.25 6.32
C ALA A 2 5.64 -2.10 5.28
N VAL A 3 5.61 -1.72 4.01
CA VAL A 3 6.35 -2.41 2.93
C VAL A 3 7.86 -2.37 3.17
N ILE A 4 8.41 -1.22 3.61
CA ILE A 4 9.84 -1.09 3.93
C ILE A 4 10.22 -1.99 5.08
N GLU A 5 9.42 -2.02 6.14
CA GLU A 5 9.65 -2.88 7.31
C GLU A 5 9.59 -4.36 6.91
N PHE A 6 8.59 -4.77 6.17
CA PHE A 6 8.43 -6.13 5.67
C PHE A 6 9.61 -6.56 4.77
N ALA A 7 10.03 -5.69 3.87
CA ALA A 7 11.19 -5.94 3.01
C ALA A 7 12.49 -6.14 3.82
N ARG A 8 12.70 -5.35 4.88
CA ARG A 8 13.87 -5.48 5.75
C ARG A 8 13.88 -6.76 6.57
N ASN A 9 12.76 -7.08 7.20
CA ASN A 9 12.70 -8.10 8.25
C ASN A 9 12.19 -9.45 7.77
N VAL A 10 11.39 -9.49 6.71
CA VAL A 10 10.87 -10.75 6.14
C VAL A 10 11.66 -11.15 4.90
N LEU A 11 11.87 -10.23 3.95
CA LEU A 11 12.67 -10.50 2.74
C LEU A 11 14.20 -10.44 2.98
N ASN A 12 14.64 -10.00 4.18
CA ASN A 12 16.06 -9.81 4.50
C ASN A 12 16.79 -8.82 3.56
N LEU A 13 16.09 -7.90 2.94
CA LEU A 13 16.66 -6.82 2.13
C LEU A 13 17.19 -5.72 3.05
N LYS A 14 18.35 -5.98 3.67
CA LYS A 14 18.98 -5.05 4.61
C LYS A 14 19.23 -3.70 3.94
N GLY A 15 18.67 -2.63 4.51
CA GLY A 15 18.75 -1.29 3.94
C GLY A 15 17.65 -0.93 2.96
N ALA A 16 16.64 -1.81 2.73
CA ALA A 16 15.46 -1.45 1.96
C ALA A 16 14.82 -0.15 2.48
N ASN A 17 14.49 0.77 1.58
CA ASN A 17 14.02 2.10 1.97
C ASN A 17 13.11 2.71 0.91
N SER A 18 12.59 3.88 1.20
CA SER A 18 12.04 4.79 0.20
C SER A 18 13.17 5.67 -0.35
N SER A 19 13.19 5.90 -1.66
CA SER A 19 14.09 6.89 -2.27
C SER A 19 13.85 8.31 -1.76
N GLU A 20 12.71 8.58 -1.13
CA GLU A 20 12.42 9.83 -0.42
C GLU A 20 13.36 10.07 0.78
N PHE A 21 13.67 9.00 1.52
CA PHE A 21 14.50 9.10 2.73
C PHE A 21 15.97 8.78 2.49
N ASP A 22 16.22 7.92 1.50
CA ASP A 22 17.57 7.52 1.11
C ASP A 22 17.62 7.29 -0.40
N SER A 23 18.04 8.31 -1.14
CA SER A 23 18.18 8.25 -2.60
C SER A 23 19.23 7.27 -3.09
N ASN A 24 20.11 6.80 -2.21
CA ASN A 24 21.19 5.87 -2.54
C ASN A 24 20.92 4.44 -2.05
N THR A 25 19.72 4.15 -1.55
CA THR A 25 19.39 2.79 -1.11
C THR A 25 19.56 1.77 -2.22
N ASN A 26 20.16 0.62 -1.89
CA ASN A 26 20.29 -0.50 -2.82
C ASN A 26 18.95 -1.21 -3.11
N TYR A 27 17.95 -0.99 -2.27
CA TYR A 27 16.64 -1.63 -2.38
C TYR A 27 15.53 -0.56 -2.24
N PRO A 28 15.28 0.24 -3.30
CA PRO A 28 14.23 1.24 -3.31
C PRO A 28 12.85 0.58 -3.47
N VAL A 29 12.35 -0.02 -2.39
CA VAL A 29 11.06 -0.72 -2.37
C VAL A 29 9.86 0.25 -2.44
N VAL A 30 10.12 1.53 -2.18
CA VAL A 30 9.21 2.64 -2.41
C VAL A 30 9.99 3.74 -3.14
N GLY A 31 9.43 4.28 -4.22
CA GLY A 31 10.11 5.29 -5.03
C GLY A 31 9.14 6.08 -5.89
N LEU A 32 9.65 7.06 -6.62
CA LEU A 32 8.87 7.79 -7.64
C LEU A 32 8.60 6.86 -8.83
N ILE A 33 7.40 6.95 -9.43
CA ILE A 33 6.99 6.07 -10.54
C ILE A 33 8.02 6.04 -11.68
N HIS A 34 8.54 7.19 -12.05
CA HIS A 34 9.52 7.31 -13.14
C HIS A 34 10.92 6.77 -12.81
N GLU A 35 11.20 6.48 -11.54
CA GLU A 35 12.49 5.87 -11.14
C GLU A 35 12.55 4.38 -11.48
N TRP A 36 11.39 3.73 -11.69
CA TRP A 36 11.32 2.28 -11.88
C TRP A 36 10.36 1.79 -12.99
N MET A 37 9.59 2.70 -13.63
CA MET A 37 8.63 2.34 -14.69
C MET A 37 9.16 2.51 -16.12
N ASP A 38 10.43 2.48 -16.35
CA ASP A 38 10.95 2.52 -17.73
C ASP A 38 10.68 1.21 -18.48
N SER A 39 10.33 1.35 -19.77
CA SER A 39 9.91 0.27 -20.66
C SER A 39 10.95 -0.82 -20.93
N ASP A 40 12.20 -0.64 -20.48
CA ASP A 40 13.31 -1.56 -20.73
C ASP A 40 14.10 -1.98 -19.46
N GLY A 41 13.55 -1.77 -18.26
CA GLY A 41 14.17 -2.25 -17.02
C GLY A 41 15.43 -1.49 -16.59
N GLY A 42 15.69 -0.33 -17.17
CA GLY A 42 16.77 0.57 -16.79
C GLY A 42 16.27 1.66 -15.85
N ILE A 43 17.04 1.93 -14.79
CA ILE A 43 16.81 3.10 -13.93
C ILE A 43 17.29 4.34 -14.70
N GLU A 44 16.41 5.04 -15.39
CA GLU A 44 16.74 6.40 -15.86
C GLU A 44 16.87 7.33 -14.66
N LYS A 45 18.10 7.73 -14.37
CA LYS A 45 18.36 8.87 -13.47
C LYS A 45 17.90 10.14 -14.21
N ARG A 46 16.69 10.58 -13.92
CA ARG A 46 16.24 11.90 -14.39
C ARG A 46 16.88 12.99 -13.53
N ASP A 47 17.29 14.04 -14.24
CA ASP A 47 17.88 15.26 -13.74
C ASP A 47 17.02 15.90 -12.64
N GLU A 48 17.66 16.48 -11.60
CA GLU A 48 17.03 17.12 -10.42
C GLU A 48 16.05 18.27 -10.76
N ASN A 49 15.99 18.66 -12.04
CA ASN A 49 15.11 19.73 -12.57
C ASN A 49 13.86 19.23 -13.29
N SER A 50 13.58 17.94 -13.36
CA SER A 50 12.33 17.47 -13.96
C SER A 50 11.13 17.83 -13.09
N ASP A 51 10.11 18.40 -13.70
CA ASP A 51 8.89 18.93 -13.09
C ASP A 51 8.22 17.89 -12.15
N LEU A 52 8.50 17.97 -10.86
CA LEU A 52 7.95 17.12 -9.81
C LEU A 52 6.41 17.29 -9.66
N GLY A 53 5.83 18.29 -10.30
CA GLY A 53 4.40 18.57 -10.25
C GLY A 53 3.53 17.51 -10.90
N GLY A 54 4.02 16.86 -11.97
CA GLY A 54 3.27 15.86 -12.75
C GLY A 54 3.16 14.46 -12.14
N THR A 55 3.88 14.16 -11.06
CA THR A 55 3.94 12.81 -10.44
C THR A 55 3.06 12.66 -9.22
N MET A 56 2.49 13.74 -8.68
CA MET A 56 1.64 13.67 -7.49
C MET A 56 0.30 13.02 -7.83
N ARG A 57 -0.02 11.94 -7.12
CA ARG A 57 -1.36 11.40 -7.10
C ARG A 57 -2.20 12.18 -6.08
N LEU A 58 -3.16 12.94 -6.58
CA LEU A 58 -3.98 13.86 -5.80
C LEU A 58 -5.46 13.67 -6.12
N GLY A 59 -6.29 13.66 -5.06
CA GLY A 59 -7.73 13.60 -5.19
C GLY A 59 -8.30 12.19 -5.24
N SER A 60 -9.55 12.06 -5.66
CA SER A 60 -10.29 10.79 -5.70
C SER A 60 -9.87 9.93 -6.89
N GLN A 61 -9.45 8.70 -6.63
CA GLN A 61 -9.01 7.74 -7.64
C GLN A 61 -9.65 6.38 -7.42
N GLU A 62 -9.75 5.59 -8.49
CA GLU A 62 -10.29 4.24 -8.44
C GLU A 62 -9.22 3.23 -8.10
N CYS A 63 -9.55 2.34 -7.15
CA CYS A 63 -8.75 1.18 -6.77
C CYS A 63 -9.56 -0.10 -7.03
N LEU A 64 -8.93 -1.07 -7.67
CA LEU A 64 -9.48 -2.41 -7.90
C LEU A 64 -9.00 -3.35 -6.80
N LEU A 65 -9.94 -3.93 -6.06
CA LEU A 65 -9.67 -4.87 -4.97
C LEU A 65 -9.79 -6.32 -5.45
N SER A 66 -8.95 -7.18 -4.89
CA SER A 66 -9.09 -8.64 -5.04
C SER A 66 -10.36 -9.11 -4.34
N GLY A 67 -11.22 -9.87 -5.05
CA GLY A 67 -12.54 -10.26 -4.56
C GLY A 67 -12.57 -11.11 -3.29
N ASN A 68 -11.46 -11.76 -2.94
CA ASN A 68 -11.34 -12.61 -1.75
C ASN A 68 -10.52 -11.95 -0.63
N SER A 69 -10.29 -10.63 -0.68
CA SER A 69 -9.54 -9.92 0.35
C SER A 69 -10.42 -9.49 1.52
N LEU A 70 -9.80 -9.31 2.69
CA LEU A 70 -10.46 -8.68 3.84
C LEU A 70 -10.99 -7.30 3.47
N THR A 71 -10.19 -6.50 2.78
CA THR A 71 -10.58 -5.15 2.34
C THR A 71 -11.83 -5.19 1.46
N SER A 72 -11.90 -6.09 0.46
CA SER A 72 -13.09 -6.17 -0.40
C SER A 72 -14.35 -6.57 0.38
N SER A 73 -14.21 -7.44 1.37
CA SER A 73 -15.31 -7.84 2.27
C SER A 73 -15.81 -6.66 3.11
N LEU A 74 -14.92 -5.82 3.62
CA LEU A 74 -15.27 -4.64 4.42
C LEU A 74 -15.98 -3.57 3.61
N TYR A 75 -15.58 -3.35 2.37
CA TYR A 75 -16.24 -2.41 1.46
C TYR A 75 -17.51 -2.98 0.82
N GLY A 76 -17.68 -4.30 0.77
CA GLY A 76 -18.77 -4.98 0.08
C GLY A 76 -18.73 -4.82 -1.45
N GLN A 77 -17.60 -4.44 -2.01
CA GLN A 77 -17.39 -4.21 -3.45
C GLN A 77 -15.92 -4.31 -3.84
N ASN A 78 -15.66 -4.61 -5.13
CA ASN A 78 -14.30 -4.79 -5.65
C ASN A 78 -13.72 -3.55 -6.35
N THR A 79 -14.51 -2.50 -6.51
CA THR A 79 -14.03 -1.22 -7.05
C THR A 79 -14.38 -0.13 -6.07
N ILE A 80 -13.38 0.54 -5.53
CA ILE A 80 -13.55 1.62 -4.56
C ILE A 80 -12.97 2.93 -5.09
N ARG A 81 -13.41 4.04 -4.52
CA ARG A 81 -12.88 5.37 -4.82
C ARG A 81 -12.42 6.01 -3.54
N GLU A 82 -11.11 6.26 -3.45
CA GLU A 82 -10.49 6.84 -2.28
C GLU A 82 -9.60 8.03 -2.62
N ARG A 83 -9.30 8.86 -1.65
CA ARG A 83 -8.54 10.09 -1.86
C ARG A 83 -7.07 9.88 -1.59
N HIS A 84 -6.25 10.32 -2.55
CA HIS A 84 -4.79 10.22 -2.52
C HIS A 84 -4.14 11.58 -2.37
N ARG A 85 -2.96 11.59 -1.75
CA ARG A 85 -2.07 12.74 -1.64
C ARG A 85 -0.63 12.26 -1.44
N HIS A 86 -0.06 11.64 -2.46
CA HIS A 86 1.31 11.12 -2.39
C HIS A 86 2.01 11.16 -3.76
N ARG A 87 3.33 11.05 -3.75
CA ARG A 87 4.20 11.00 -4.93
C ARG A 87 4.93 9.66 -5.02
N TYR A 88 5.24 9.07 -3.86
CA TYR A 88 5.99 7.84 -3.75
C TYR A 88 5.05 6.64 -3.76
N GLU A 89 5.45 5.60 -4.48
CA GLU A 89 4.67 4.40 -4.71
C GLU A 89 5.49 3.17 -4.34
N VAL A 90 4.83 2.08 -4.01
CA VAL A 90 5.50 0.78 -3.91
C VAL A 90 6.07 0.41 -5.27
N ASN A 91 7.35 0.05 -5.31
CA ASN A 91 8.02 -0.33 -6.53
C ASN A 91 7.57 -1.73 -6.98
N ASN A 92 6.95 -1.80 -8.15
CA ASN A 92 6.37 -3.03 -8.69
C ASN A 92 7.39 -4.16 -8.93
N HIS A 93 8.70 -3.84 -9.05
CA HIS A 93 9.76 -4.87 -9.16
C HIS A 93 9.85 -5.79 -7.93
N TYR A 94 9.36 -5.34 -6.77
CA TYR A 94 9.40 -6.12 -5.53
C TYR A 94 8.07 -6.85 -5.25
N VAL A 95 7.03 -6.64 -6.03
CA VAL A 95 5.68 -7.18 -5.77
C VAL A 95 5.70 -8.70 -5.65
N ASP A 96 6.30 -9.40 -6.60
CA ASP A 96 6.36 -10.87 -6.58
C ASP A 96 7.08 -11.42 -5.34
N GLN A 97 8.16 -10.75 -4.92
CA GLN A 97 8.90 -11.14 -3.70
C GLN A 97 8.08 -10.87 -2.44
N LEU A 98 7.37 -9.75 -2.38
CA LEU A 98 6.50 -9.38 -1.27
C LEU A 98 5.35 -10.40 -1.14
N GLU A 99 4.67 -10.70 -2.24
CA GLU A 99 3.54 -11.64 -2.27
C GLU A 99 3.98 -13.07 -1.92
N SER A 100 5.09 -13.55 -2.49
CA SER A 100 5.63 -14.89 -2.18
C SER A 100 6.04 -15.06 -0.72
N SER A 101 6.27 -13.97 -0.01
CA SER A 101 6.65 -13.94 1.41
C SER A 101 5.49 -13.59 2.36
N GLY A 102 4.25 -13.46 1.84
CA GLY A 102 3.04 -13.31 2.65
C GLY A 102 2.50 -11.89 2.81
N LEU A 103 3.06 -10.89 2.10
CA LEU A 103 2.44 -9.57 1.99
C LEU A 103 1.54 -9.54 0.76
N ASN A 104 0.25 -9.77 0.93
CA ASN A 104 -0.70 -9.86 -0.17
C ASN A 104 -1.01 -8.47 -0.75
N ILE A 105 -0.86 -8.32 -2.05
CA ILE A 105 -1.26 -7.10 -2.76
C ILE A 105 -2.72 -7.25 -3.17
N VAL A 106 -3.61 -6.66 -2.39
CA VAL A 106 -5.06 -6.85 -2.54
C VAL A 106 -5.79 -5.68 -3.18
N GLY A 107 -5.12 -4.56 -3.39
CA GLY A 107 -5.67 -3.40 -4.09
C GLY A 107 -4.65 -2.78 -5.03
N LYS A 108 -5.08 -2.46 -6.26
CA LYS A 108 -4.24 -1.82 -7.28
C LYS A 108 -4.97 -0.68 -7.97
N SER A 109 -4.24 0.35 -8.39
CA SER A 109 -4.81 1.41 -9.20
C SER A 109 -5.28 0.86 -10.55
N LYS A 110 -6.45 1.35 -11.01
CA LYS A 110 -7.08 0.88 -12.26
C LYS A 110 -6.26 1.20 -13.49
N ASP A 111 -5.57 2.32 -13.49
CA ASP A 111 -4.88 2.88 -14.66
C ASP A 111 -3.43 2.42 -14.80
N LYS A 112 -2.70 2.30 -13.69
CA LYS A 112 -1.24 2.09 -13.69
C LYS A 112 -0.77 0.83 -12.97
N ASN A 113 -1.68 0.01 -12.49
CA ASN A 113 -1.36 -1.22 -11.75
C ASN A 113 -0.44 -0.98 -10.53
N LEU A 114 -0.58 0.20 -9.88
CA LEU A 114 0.18 0.58 -8.70
C LEU A 114 -0.44 -0.03 -7.45
N VAL A 115 0.41 -0.44 -6.51
CA VAL A 115 -0.04 -1.02 -5.24
C VAL A 115 -0.76 0.03 -4.40
N GLU A 116 -1.99 -0.27 -4.03
CA GLU A 116 -2.86 0.63 -3.25
C GLU A 116 -3.17 0.08 -1.86
N VAL A 117 -3.35 -1.25 -1.77
CA VAL A 117 -3.70 -1.92 -0.52
C VAL A 117 -2.90 -3.21 -0.38
N VAL A 118 -2.39 -3.42 0.82
CA VAL A 118 -1.67 -4.63 1.22
C VAL A 118 -2.30 -5.25 2.47
N GLU A 119 -2.27 -6.57 2.57
CA GLU A 119 -2.76 -7.34 3.71
C GLU A 119 -1.75 -8.41 4.14
N ILE A 120 -1.77 -8.78 5.42
CA ILE A 120 -1.12 -10.01 5.94
C ILE A 120 -2.21 -10.89 6.52
N SER A 121 -2.52 -11.99 5.84
CA SER A 121 -3.63 -12.89 6.19
C SER A 121 -3.45 -13.61 7.51
N GLU A 122 -2.20 -13.91 7.89
CA GLU A 122 -1.86 -14.58 9.15
C GLU A 122 -1.92 -13.65 10.38
N HIS A 123 -2.15 -12.36 10.18
CA HIS A 123 -2.30 -11.39 11.25
C HIS A 123 -3.79 -11.12 11.53
N PRO A 124 -4.23 -11.01 12.81
CA PRO A 124 -5.63 -10.75 13.16
C PRO A 124 -6.23 -9.51 12.47
N TRP A 125 -5.41 -8.50 12.23
CA TRP A 125 -5.74 -7.33 11.45
C TRP A 125 -4.45 -6.67 10.94
N PHE A 126 -4.18 -6.78 9.67
CA PHE A 126 -3.14 -6.01 9.02
C PHE A 126 -3.63 -5.56 7.64
N VAL A 127 -3.97 -4.29 7.53
CA VAL A 127 -4.31 -3.62 6.27
C VAL A 127 -3.49 -2.36 6.18
N GLY A 128 -2.70 -2.23 5.12
CA GLY A 128 -1.98 -1.01 4.76
C GLY A 128 -2.56 -0.43 3.48
N CYS A 129 -2.91 0.85 3.48
CA CYS A 129 -3.43 1.53 2.30
C CYS A 129 -2.58 2.75 1.94
N GLN A 130 -2.54 3.07 0.65
CA GLN A 130 -1.83 4.22 0.10
C GLN A 130 -2.67 5.49 0.16
N PHE A 131 -3.98 5.35 0.10
CA PHE A 131 -4.94 6.43 0.21
C PHE A 131 -5.20 6.85 1.66
N HIS A 132 -5.98 7.90 1.84
CA HIS A 132 -6.31 8.53 3.11
C HIS A 132 -7.77 8.27 3.51
N PRO A 133 -8.06 7.18 4.25
CA PRO A 133 -9.42 6.83 4.65
C PRO A 133 -10.10 7.88 5.52
N GLU A 134 -9.33 8.71 6.24
CA GLU A 134 -9.87 9.80 7.06
C GLU A 134 -10.59 10.87 6.24
N PHE A 135 -10.26 11.04 4.95
CA PHE A 135 -10.92 12.03 4.09
C PHE A 135 -12.33 11.65 3.66
N THR A 136 -12.68 10.37 3.75
CA THR A 136 -14.00 9.83 3.40
C THR A 136 -14.76 9.33 4.61
N SER A 137 -14.16 9.37 5.80
CA SER A 137 -14.81 9.03 7.07
C SER A 137 -15.63 10.19 7.63
N ASN A 138 -16.78 9.88 8.24
CA ASN A 138 -17.59 10.86 8.94
C ASN A 138 -18.23 10.25 10.21
N PRO A 139 -18.73 11.08 11.17
CA PRO A 139 -19.26 10.57 12.43
C PRO A 139 -20.51 9.68 12.31
N ARG A 140 -21.27 9.77 11.23
CA ARG A 140 -22.50 8.98 11.01
C ARG A 140 -22.20 7.65 10.33
N GLU A 141 -21.25 7.67 9.40
CA GLU A 141 -20.84 6.52 8.62
C GLU A 141 -19.31 6.41 8.68
N GLY A 142 -18.83 5.69 9.70
CA GLY A 142 -17.40 5.45 9.83
C GLY A 142 -16.85 4.70 8.62
N HIS A 143 -15.64 5.04 8.21
CA HIS A 143 -14.97 4.39 7.09
C HIS A 143 -14.86 2.86 7.30
N PRO A 144 -15.07 2.01 6.27
CA PRO A 144 -15.04 0.55 6.40
C PRO A 144 -13.78 0.00 7.08
N LEU A 145 -12.60 0.54 6.74
CA LEU A 145 -11.34 0.12 7.35
C LEU A 145 -11.26 0.45 8.85
N PHE A 146 -11.76 1.60 9.28
CA PHE A 146 -11.77 1.95 10.71
C PHE A 146 -12.76 1.08 11.51
N LYS A 147 -13.94 0.81 10.93
CA LYS A 147 -14.92 -0.10 11.55
C LYS A 147 -14.35 -1.50 11.70
N GLY A 148 -13.80 -2.06 10.63
CA GLY A 148 -13.19 -3.38 10.66
C GLY A 148 -12.01 -3.49 11.64
N PHE A 149 -11.17 -2.46 11.75
CA PHE A 149 -10.09 -2.41 12.75
C PHE A 149 -10.65 -2.50 14.19
N ILE A 150 -11.69 -1.73 14.50
CA ILE A 150 -12.32 -1.75 15.83
C ILE A 150 -12.96 -3.12 16.13
N ASP A 151 -13.61 -3.72 15.15
CA ASP A 151 -14.24 -5.03 15.33
C ASP A 151 -13.18 -6.12 15.53
N ALA A 152 -12.11 -6.16 14.74
CA ALA A 152 -10.99 -7.08 14.95
C ALA A 152 -10.32 -6.89 16.32
N ALA A 153 -10.19 -5.64 16.80
CA ALA A 153 -9.65 -5.37 18.13
C ALA A 153 -10.55 -5.88 19.26
N LYS A 154 -11.88 -5.80 19.10
CA LYS A 154 -12.84 -6.38 20.07
C LYS A 154 -12.77 -7.90 20.10
N ASP A 155 -12.72 -8.55 18.92
CA ASP A 155 -12.64 -10.00 18.81
C ASP A 155 -11.34 -10.52 19.44
N GLN A 156 -10.22 -9.85 19.20
CA GLN A 156 -8.94 -10.18 19.80
C GLN A 156 -8.96 -10.02 21.32
N LYS A 157 -9.65 -9.01 21.85
CA LYS A 157 -9.83 -8.84 23.29
C LYS A 157 -10.65 -9.97 23.89
N GLN A 158 -11.76 -10.34 23.23
CA GLN A 158 -12.65 -11.41 23.71
C GLN A 158 -11.93 -12.77 23.73
N SER A 159 -11.17 -13.11 22.69
CA SER A 159 -10.41 -14.36 22.62
C SER A 159 -9.36 -14.47 23.73
N ARG A 160 -8.73 -13.35 24.14
CA ARG A 160 -7.79 -13.33 25.28
C ARG A 160 -8.45 -13.45 26.66
N LEU A 161 -9.72 -13.09 26.80
CA LEU A 161 -10.46 -13.18 28.05
C LEU A 161 -11.13 -14.55 28.25
N GLY A 162 -11.29 -15.32 27.18
CA GLY A 162 -11.88 -16.66 27.17
C GLY A 162 -10.85 -17.80 27.21
N SER A 163 -9.57 -17.48 27.16
CA SER A 163 -8.42 -18.40 27.32
C SER A 163 -7.83 -18.27 28.71
#